data_c7d2c332d6261d7c371f85c7efbf8727
#
_entry.id   c7d2c332d6261d7c371f85c7efbf8727
#
_cell.length_a   1.000
_cell.length_b   1.000
_cell.length_c   1.000
_cell.angle_alpha   90.00
_cell.angle_beta   90.00
_cell.angle_gamma   90.00
#
_symmetry.space_group_name_H-M   'P 1'
#
loop_
_entity.id
_entity.type
_entity.pdbx_description
1 polymer ?
#
loop_
_entity_poly.entity_id
_entity_poly.type
_entity_poly.pdbx_seq_one_letter_code
_entity_poly.pdbx_strand_id
1 'polypeptide(L)'
;DTEFFAPDPTRRASFRRRWGLREGERAVISVGHTIARKGLPEFLELARRMPEARFLWFGWTDPHLIPQEIRQAMEQAPENVTFAGFVDRETLREAYCGADVFAFMSHEETEGIVVLEALACGIPTVVRDIPVYNGWLREGQNVYKASGTDEFQQKAEGLLTGTLPDLTAAGRRVAEERSLSVMGERLREVYRRMDILPAAQPAAKTNLPQAERPVQHSFTP
;
A
#
# COMPACT_ATOMS: atom_id res chain seq x y z
N ASP A 1 -4.82 -6.21 6.42
CA ASP A 1 -6.24 -6.37 6.00
C ASP A 1 -6.29 -6.50 4.47
N THR A 2 -6.05 -7.72 3.98
CA THR A 2 -5.97 -8.05 2.53
C THR A 2 -7.34 -8.25 1.88
N GLU A 3 -8.42 -8.24 2.66
CA GLU A 3 -9.79 -8.22 2.14
C GLU A 3 -10.17 -6.78 1.74
N PHE A 4 -9.80 -5.82 2.58
CA PHE A 4 -10.01 -4.41 2.29
C PHE A 4 -9.00 -3.89 1.25
N PHE A 5 -7.70 -4.07 1.49
CA PHE A 5 -6.65 -3.72 0.52
C PHE A 5 -6.52 -4.87 -0.49
N ALA A 6 -7.21 -4.74 -1.60
CA ALA A 6 -7.22 -5.70 -2.69
C ALA A 6 -7.22 -4.97 -4.04
N PRO A 7 -6.70 -5.57 -5.11
CA PRO A 7 -6.71 -4.97 -6.43
C PRO A 7 -8.14 -4.63 -6.88
N ASP A 8 -8.32 -3.41 -7.35
CA ASP A 8 -9.59 -2.94 -7.87
C ASP A 8 -9.34 -1.99 -9.06
N PRO A 9 -9.33 -2.50 -10.28
CA PRO A 9 -9.03 -1.70 -11.47
C PRO A 9 -10.05 -0.58 -11.72
N THR A 10 -11.26 -0.67 -11.14
CA THR A 10 -12.28 0.37 -11.30
C THR A 10 -11.89 1.67 -10.58
N ARG A 11 -11.02 1.58 -9.56
CA ARG A 11 -10.55 2.73 -8.78
C ARG A 11 -9.54 3.61 -9.52
N ARG A 12 -8.89 3.09 -10.56
CA ARG A 12 -7.90 3.84 -11.32
C ARG A 12 -8.48 5.13 -11.94
N ALA A 13 -9.67 5.04 -12.51
CA ALA A 13 -10.31 6.20 -13.13
C ALA A 13 -10.72 7.27 -12.09
N SER A 14 -11.19 6.86 -10.92
CA SER A 14 -11.55 7.81 -9.85
C SER A 14 -10.31 8.46 -9.23
N PHE A 15 -9.24 7.70 -8.98
CA PHE A 15 -7.95 8.21 -8.55
C PHE A 15 -7.42 9.28 -9.50
N ARG A 16 -7.37 8.99 -10.81
CA ARG A 16 -6.86 9.93 -11.81
C ARG A 16 -7.68 11.22 -11.87
N ARG A 17 -9.01 11.12 -11.79
CA ARG A 17 -9.89 12.31 -11.74
C ARG A 17 -9.67 13.12 -10.46
N ARG A 18 -9.61 12.46 -9.31
CA ARG A 18 -9.44 13.11 -7.99
C ARG A 18 -8.17 13.95 -7.94
N TRP A 19 -7.07 13.42 -8.48
CA TRP A 19 -5.75 14.04 -8.41
C TRP A 19 -5.37 14.79 -9.68
N GLY A 20 -6.28 14.98 -10.62
CA GLY A 20 -6.07 15.78 -11.83
C GLY A 20 -5.00 15.22 -12.76
N LEU A 21 -4.82 13.90 -12.82
CA LEU A 21 -3.86 13.25 -13.69
C LEU A 21 -4.35 13.29 -15.15
N ARG A 22 -3.46 13.70 -16.05
CA ARG A 22 -3.71 13.73 -17.50
C ARG A 22 -3.74 12.30 -18.06
N GLU A 23 -4.31 12.15 -19.24
CA GLU A 23 -4.22 10.87 -19.96
C GLU A 23 -2.77 10.53 -20.26
N GLY A 24 -2.37 9.28 -19.97
CA GLY A 24 -0.97 8.83 -20.13
C GLY A 24 0.00 9.28 -19.03
N GLU A 25 -0.34 10.29 -18.20
CA GLU A 25 0.53 10.74 -17.11
C GLU A 25 0.74 9.62 -16.08
N ARG A 26 1.98 9.38 -15.68
CA ARG A 26 2.34 8.35 -14.71
C ARG A 26 2.30 8.92 -13.29
N ALA A 27 1.88 8.12 -12.33
CA ALA A 27 1.78 8.50 -10.93
C ALA A 27 2.67 7.63 -10.04
N VAL A 28 3.56 8.29 -9.29
CA VAL A 28 4.38 7.69 -8.22
C VAL A 28 3.83 8.17 -6.89
N ILE A 29 3.54 7.26 -5.98
CA ILE A 29 3.00 7.60 -4.67
C ILE A 29 3.90 7.15 -3.53
N SER A 30 3.83 7.84 -2.41
CA SER A 30 4.39 7.42 -1.13
C SER A 30 3.42 7.69 0.01
N VAL A 31 3.59 6.99 1.15
CA VAL A 31 2.70 7.10 2.32
C VAL A 31 3.54 7.20 3.58
N GLY A 32 3.30 8.22 4.39
CA GLY A 32 3.97 8.39 5.67
C GLY A 32 3.87 9.80 6.24
N HIS A 33 4.36 9.96 7.46
CA HIS A 33 4.53 11.30 8.04
C HIS A 33 5.48 12.15 7.19
N THR A 34 5.25 13.46 7.15
CA THR A 34 6.09 14.44 6.44
C THR A 34 7.35 14.76 7.25
N ILE A 35 8.24 13.78 7.38
CA ILE A 35 9.50 13.86 8.14
C ILE A 35 10.65 13.21 7.37
N ALA A 36 11.90 13.61 7.68
CA ALA A 36 13.10 13.11 7.01
C ALA A 36 13.22 11.58 7.08
N ARG A 37 12.98 10.98 8.26
CA ARG A 37 13.06 9.52 8.46
C ARG A 37 12.19 8.72 7.49
N LYS A 38 11.06 9.28 7.02
CA LYS A 38 10.17 8.64 6.03
C LYS A 38 10.65 8.82 4.58
N GLY A 39 11.81 9.46 4.36
CA GLY A 39 12.39 9.62 3.04
C GLY A 39 11.76 10.73 2.20
N LEU A 40 11.12 11.72 2.85
CA LEU A 40 10.52 12.84 2.13
C LEU A 40 11.52 13.65 1.30
N PRO A 41 12.73 14.00 1.79
CA PRO A 41 13.71 14.72 0.98
C PRO A 41 14.09 13.95 -0.30
N GLU A 42 14.31 12.64 -0.18
CA GLU A 42 14.66 11.78 -1.31
C GLU A 42 13.50 11.61 -2.29
N PHE A 43 12.25 11.57 -1.79
CA PHE A 43 11.07 11.54 -2.64
C PHE A 43 10.93 12.83 -3.47
N LEU A 44 11.21 13.99 -2.87
CA LEU A 44 11.22 15.27 -3.56
C LEU A 44 12.36 15.35 -4.58
N GLU A 45 13.53 14.80 -4.25
CA GLU A 45 14.65 14.72 -5.19
C GLU A 45 14.32 13.77 -6.36
N LEU A 46 13.70 12.63 -6.10
CA LEU A 46 13.22 11.71 -7.13
C LEU A 46 12.21 12.41 -8.06
N ALA A 47 11.31 13.21 -7.51
CA ALA A 47 10.34 13.97 -8.28
C ALA A 47 11.00 15.02 -9.20
N ARG A 48 12.07 15.70 -8.73
CA ARG A 48 12.84 16.64 -9.58
C ARG A 48 13.51 15.95 -10.75
N ARG A 49 13.96 14.71 -10.55
CA ARG A 49 14.63 13.91 -11.60
C ARG A 49 13.66 13.28 -12.60
N MET A 50 12.38 13.18 -12.24
CA MET A 50 11.34 12.56 -13.05
C MET A 50 10.19 13.56 -13.33
N PRO A 51 10.44 14.69 -14.03
CA PRO A 51 9.46 15.76 -14.18
C PRO A 51 8.22 15.34 -14.99
N GLU A 52 8.30 14.27 -15.78
CA GLU A 52 7.20 13.73 -16.58
C GLU A 52 6.19 12.91 -15.76
N ALA A 53 6.53 12.54 -14.52
CA ALA A 53 5.66 11.78 -13.65
C ALA A 53 5.05 12.70 -12.58
N ARG A 54 3.83 12.39 -12.17
CA ARG A 54 3.16 13.01 -11.02
C ARG A 54 3.55 12.28 -9.75
N PHE A 55 3.95 13.02 -8.74
CA PHE A 55 4.31 12.51 -7.42
C PHE A 55 3.26 12.92 -6.38
N LEU A 56 2.76 11.96 -5.59
CA LEU A 56 1.78 12.24 -4.53
C LEU A 56 2.27 11.65 -3.20
N TRP A 57 2.34 12.51 -2.19
CA TRP A 57 2.67 12.11 -0.84
C TRP A 57 1.41 12.08 0.01
N PHE A 58 1.06 10.91 0.55
CA PHE A 58 -0.06 10.69 1.44
C PHE A 58 0.42 10.62 2.89
N GLY A 59 -0.16 11.44 3.73
CA GLY A 59 0.13 11.51 5.14
C GLY A 59 0.35 12.94 5.61
N TRP A 60 0.33 13.11 6.91
CA TRP A 60 0.34 14.42 7.54
C TRP A 60 1.16 14.37 8.83
N THR A 61 1.77 15.48 9.16
CA THR A 61 2.43 15.72 10.45
C THR A 61 1.98 17.09 10.93
N ASP A 62 1.74 17.24 12.22
CA ASP A 62 1.44 18.55 12.79
C ASP A 62 2.52 19.56 12.37
N PRO A 63 2.16 20.69 11.75
CA PRO A 63 3.12 21.70 11.29
C PRO A 63 4.11 22.16 12.36
N HIS A 64 3.72 22.13 13.64
CA HIS A 64 4.58 22.47 14.76
C HIS A 64 5.66 21.42 15.04
N LEU A 65 5.44 20.17 14.59
CA LEU A 65 6.37 19.05 14.75
C LEU A 65 7.25 18.83 13.53
N ILE A 66 7.01 19.55 12.43
CA ILE A 66 7.83 19.45 11.21
C ILE A 66 9.10 20.27 11.40
N PRO A 67 10.31 19.66 11.32
CA PRO A 67 11.57 20.38 11.34
C PRO A 67 11.62 21.45 10.25
N GLN A 68 12.30 22.56 10.52
CA GLN A 68 12.38 23.70 9.60
C GLN A 68 12.90 23.29 8.22
N GLU A 69 13.92 22.44 8.16
CA GLU A 69 14.52 21.93 6.91
C GLU A 69 13.49 21.18 6.05
N ILE A 70 12.65 20.36 6.69
CA ILE A 70 11.60 19.60 5.99
C ILE A 70 10.52 20.55 5.49
N ARG A 71 10.13 21.55 6.28
CA ARG A 71 9.17 22.56 5.88
C ARG A 71 9.67 23.34 4.65
N GLN A 72 10.92 23.79 4.67
CA GLN A 72 11.55 24.46 3.54
C GLN A 72 11.61 23.55 2.30
N ALA A 73 11.95 22.27 2.48
CA ALA A 73 11.94 21.30 1.38
C ALA A 73 10.55 21.13 0.76
N MET A 74 9.50 21.13 1.59
CA MET A 74 8.11 21.06 1.11
C MET A 74 7.68 22.33 0.37
N GLU A 75 8.08 23.52 0.87
CA GLU A 75 7.81 24.80 0.21
C GLU A 75 8.52 24.93 -1.14
N GLN A 76 9.67 24.29 -1.29
CA GLN A 76 10.48 24.24 -2.51
C GLN A 76 10.25 22.95 -3.33
N ALA A 77 9.16 22.25 -3.05
CA ALA A 77 8.83 21.03 -3.80
C ALA A 77 8.62 21.36 -5.28
N PRO A 78 9.03 20.47 -6.20
CA PRO A 78 8.79 20.66 -7.62
C PRO A 78 7.28 20.62 -7.94
N GLU A 79 6.89 21.27 -9.05
CA GLU A 79 5.49 21.42 -9.44
C GLU A 79 4.74 20.09 -9.68
N ASN A 80 5.48 19.03 -9.99
CA ASN A 80 4.91 17.70 -10.19
C ASN A 80 4.63 16.96 -8.87
N VAL A 81 4.89 17.58 -7.70
CA VAL A 81 4.58 17.00 -6.38
C VAL A 81 3.27 17.55 -5.82
N THR A 82 2.46 16.67 -5.27
CA THR A 82 1.24 17.01 -4.54
C THR A 82 1.29 16.37 -3.15
N PHE A 83 1.15 17.19 -2.11
CA PHE A 83 0.95 16.71 -0.73
C PHE A 83 -0.55 16.51 -0.50
N ALA A 84 -0.96 15.26 -0.42
CA ALA A 84 -2.36 14.87 -0.25
C ALA A 84 -2.89 15.09 1.19
N GLY A 85 -1.96 15.26 2.16
CA GLY A 85 -2.32 15.33 3.55
C GLY A 85 -2.81 13.99 4.12
N PHE A 86 -3.48 14.04 5.27
CA PHE A 86 -4.14 12.87 5.82
C PHE A 86 -5.39 12.55 5.00
N VAL A 87 -5.52 11.29 4.61
CA VAL A 87 -6.69 10.78 3.89
C VAL A 87 -7.26 9.56 4.60
N ASP A 88 -8.53 9.27 4.37
CA ASP A 88 -9.15 8.05 4.87
C ASP A 88 -8.64 6.78 4.16
N ARG A 89 -8.97 5.63 4.72
CA ARG A 89 -8.52 4.33 4.20
C ARG A 89 -9.05 4.05 2.78
N GLU A 90 -10.24 4.51 2.45
CA GLU A 90 -10.84 4.34 1.12
C GLU A 90 -10.07 5.13 0.05
N THR A 91 -9.75 6.39 0.36
CA THR A 91 -8.93 7.24 -0.52
C THR A 91 -7.51 6.68 -0.66
N LEU A 92 -6.94 6.12 0.41
CA LEU A 92 -5.63 5.48 0.36
C LEU A 92 -5.64 4.20 -0.49
N ARG A 93 -6.67 3.36 -0.34
CA ARG A 93 -6.89 2.19 -1.19
C ARG A 93 -7.04 2.60 -2.66
N GLU A 94 -7.80 3.67 -2.93
CA GLU A 94 -7.95 4.24 -4.27
C GLU A 94 -6.58 4.64 -4.85
N ALA A 95 -5.70 5.24 -4.03
CA ALA A 95 -4.35 5.61 -4.45
C ALA A 95 -3.48 4.39 -4.78
N TYR A 96 -3.47 3.36 -3.94
CA TYR A 96 -2.74 2.13 -4.24
C TYR A 96 -3.26 1.39 -5.49
N CYS A 97 -4.57 1.41 -5.75
CA CYS A 97 -5.15 0.78 -6.94
C CYS A 97 -5.00 1.62 -8.21
N GLY A 98 -4.82 2.93 -8.07
CA GLY A 98 -4.87 3.88 -9.18
C GLY A 98 -3.52 4.38 -9.68
N ALA A 99 -2.51 4.43 -8.82
CA ALA A 99 -1.16 4.86 -9.17
C ALA A 99 -0.38 3.77 -9.93
N ASP A 100 0.77 4.15 -10.46
CA ASP A 100 1.61 3.28 -11.29
C ASP A 100 2.79 2.67 -10.51
N VAL A 101 3.33 3.39 -9.51
CA VAL A 101 4.43 2.93 -8.65
C VAL A 101 4.23 3.42 -7.22
N PHE A 102 4.45 2.56 -6.26
CA PHE A 102 4.63 2.90 -4.86
C PHE A 102 6.13 2.94 -4.53
N ALA A 103 6.65 4.14 -4.22
CA ALA A 103 8.04 4.36 -3.84
C ALA A 103 8.13 4.66 -2.34
N PHE A 104 8.61 3.69 -1.56
CA PHE A 104 8.68 3.81 -0.10
C PHE A 104 10.13 3.96 0.36
N MET A 105 10.52 5.20 0.62
CA MET A 105 11.90 5.60 0.85
C MET A 105 12.27 5.73 2.33
N SER A 106 11.45 5.15 3.24
CA SER A 106 11.67 5.23 4.68
C SER A 106 13.01 4.61 5.10
N HIS A 107 13.76 5.32 5.95
CA HIS A 107 15.06 4.86 6.48
C HIS A 107 14.90 3.85 7.62
N GLU A 108 13.79 3.91 8.33
CA GLU A 108 13.53 3.06 9.50
C GLU A 108 12.05 2.71 9.59
N GLU A 109 11.77 1.44 9.82
CA GLU A 109 10.44 0.89 10.06
C GLU A 109 10.48 -0.16 11.15
N THR A 110 9.32 -0.37 11.79
CA THR A 110 9.11 -1.52 12.67
C THR A 110 8.58 -2.73 11.90
N GLU A 111 7.72 -2.51 10.92
CA GLU A 111 7.14 -3.55 10.06
C GLU A 111 6.91 -3.03 8.64
N GLY A 112 6.45 -1.78 8.48
CA GLY A 112 6.08 -1.22 7.18
C GLY A 112 4.69 -1.65 6.71
N ILE A 113 3.66 -1.46 7.55
CA ILE A 113 2.27 -1.84 7.25
C ILE A 113 1.80 -1.27 5.91
N VAL A 114 2.17 -0.04 5.57
CA VAL A 114 1.82 0.61 4.30
C VAL A 114 2.42 -0.11 3.09
N VAL A 115 3.56 -0.80 3.26
CA VAL A 115 4.15 -1.66 2.22
C VAL A 115 3.27 -2.89 2.00
N LEU A 116 2.80 -3.53 3.08
CA LEU A 116 1.87 -4.66 2.98
C LEU A 116 0.53 -4.26 2.35
N GLU A 117 0.03 -3.06 2.61
CA GLU A 117 -1.18 -2.51 1.99
C GLU A 117 -0.99 -2.29 0.48
N ALA A 118 0.15 -1.68 0.09
CA ALA A 118 0.51 -1.48 -1.31
C ALA A 118 0.63 -2.83 -2.06
N LEU A 119 1.38 -3.77 -1.51
CA LEU A 119 1.54 -5.12 -2.07
C LEU A 119 0.19 -5.85 -2.18
N ALA A 120 -0.68 -5.72 -1.18
CA ALA A 120 -2.02 -6.31 -1.19
C ALA A 120 -2.90 -5.75 -2.31
N CYS A 121 -2.80 -4.45 -2.60
CA CYS A 121 -3.48 -3.80 -3.72
C CYS A 121 -2.85 -4.11 -5.09
N GLY A 122 -1.67 -4.74 -5.13
CA GLY A 122 -1.00 -5.12 -6.37
C GLY A 122 -0.37 -3.95 -7.11
N ILE A 123 0.06 -2.88 -6.43
CA ILE A 123 0.82 -1.81 -7.06
C ILE A 123 2.30 -2.19 -7.18
N PRO A 124 2.97 -1.93 -8.32
CA PRO A 124 4.41 -2.07 -8.45
C PRO A 124 5.14 -1.28 -7.36
N THR A 125 6.01 -1.93 -6.61
CA THR A 125 6.56 -1.38 -5.37
C THR A 125 8.08 -1.37 -5.37
N VAL A 126 8.65 -0.21 -5.03
CA VAL A 126 10.07 -0.03 -4.71
C VAL A 126 10.20 0.41 -3.27
N VAL A 127 10.98 -0.29 -2.46
CA VAL A 127 11.24 0.04 -1.05
C VAL A 127 12.71 0.32 -0.82
N ARG A 128 13.03 1.09 0.23
CA ARG A 128 14.42 1.19 0.68
C ARG A 128 14.90 -0.16 1.19
N ASP A 129 16.15 -0.52 0.85
CA ASP A 129 16.77 -1.72 1.39
C ASP A 129 17.20 -1.49 2.85
N ILE A 130 16.35 -1.90 3.77
CA ILE A 130 16.55 -1.78 5.21
C ILE A 130 16.35 -3.13 5.91
N PRO A 131 17.02 -3.35 7.06
CA PRO A 131 17.07 -4.66 7.72
C PRO A 131 15.72 -5.26 8.08
N VAL A 132 14.70 -4.45 8.39
CA VAL A 132 13.36 -4.93 8.76
C VAL A 132 12.69 -5.76 7.64
N TYR A 133 13.11 -5.57 6.40
CA TYR A 133 12.57 -6.29 5.25
C TYR A 133 13.31 -7.59 4.93
N ASN A 134 14.42 -7.87 5.65
CA ASN A 134 15.17 -9.10 5.44
C ASN A 134 14.32 -10.34 5.74
N GLY A 135 14.44 -11.35 4.88
CA GLY A 135 13.73 -12.62 5.03
C GLY A 135 12.32 -12.66 4.44
N TRP A 136 11.68 -11.52 4.12
CA TRP A 136 10.34 -11.51 3.57
C TRP A 136 10.16 -10.64 2.30
N LEU A 137 10.84 -9.50 2.19
CA LEU A 137 10.96 -8.78 0.92
C LEU A 137 12.29 -9.13 0.25
N ARG A 138 12.21 -9.64 -0.97
CA ARG A 138 13.37 -10.12 -1.74
C ARG A 138 13.46 -9.36 -3.04
N GLU A 139 14.62 -8.71 -3.23
CA GLU A 139 14.95 -7.96 -4.45
C GLU A 139 14.70 -8.79 -5.71
N GLY A 140 13.96 -8.22 -6.67
CA GLY A 140 13.69 -8.84 -7.97
C GLY A 140 12.83 -10.10 -7.93
N GLN A 141 12.29 -10.48 -6.76
CA GLN A 141 11.42 -11.66 -6.61
C GLN A 141 9.99 -11.30 -6.24
N ASN A 142 9.80 -10.40 -5.27
CA ASN A 142 8.49 -9.99 -4.80
C ASN A 142 8.37 -8.47 -4.58
N VAL A 143 9.48 -7.75 -4.67
CA VAL A 143 9.58 -6.30 -4.56
C VAL A 143 10.88 -5.84 -5.23
N TYR A 144 10.98 -4.57 -5.56
CA TYR A 144 12.25 -3.94 -5.87
C TYR A 144 12.78 -3.20 -4.65
N LYS A 145 14.09 -3.35 -4.37
CA LYS A 145 14.77 -2.66 -3.28
C LYS A 145 15.77 -1.66 -3.83
N ALA A 146 15.97 -0.54 -3.15
CA ALA A 146 16.91 0.50 -3.53
C ALA A 146 17.62 1.08 -2.30
N SER A 147 18.93 1.32 -2.41
CA SER A 147 19.75 1.89 -1.33
C SER A 147 19.80 3.42 -1.35
N GLY A 148 19.58 4.03 -2.53
CA GLY A 148 19.65 5.48 -2.72
C GLY A 148 18.77 5.98 -3.86
N THR A 149 18.71 7.30 -4.03
CA THR A 149 17.80 7.94 -5.01
C THR A 149 18.08 7.50 -6.45
N ASP A 150 19.35 7.24 -6.81
CA ASP A 150 19.69 6.79 -8.18
C ASP A 150 19.07 5.42 -8.48
N GLU A 151 19.14 4.48 -7.55
CA GLU A 151 18.51 3.17 -7.71
C GLU A 151 16.97 3.25 -7.67
N PHE A 152 16.41 4.13 -6.83
CA PHE A 152 14.96 4.38 -6.84
C PHE A 152 14.51 4.90 -8.19
N GLN A 153 15.24 5.87 -8.78
CA GLN A 153 14.95 6.39 -10.11
C GLN A 153 14.98 5.29 -11.16
N GLN A 154 16.08 4.55 -11.24
CA GLN A 154 16.24 3.46 -12.20
C GLN A 154 15.09 2.43 -12.13
N LYS A 155 14.71 2.05 -10.89
CA LYS A 155 13.65 1.07 -10.68
C LYS A 155 12.27 1.62 -10.96
N ALA A 156 11.98 2.85 -10.54
CA ALA A 156 10.72 3.52 -10.83
C ALA A 156 10.53 3.71 -12.35
N GLU A 157 11.54 4.22 -13.06
CA GLU A 157 11.53 4.33 -14.53
C GLU A 157 11.34 2.98 -15.21
N GLY A 158 12.05 1.95 -14.75
CA GLY A 158 11.93 0.60 -15.29
C GLY A 158 10.54 0.01 -15.13
N LEU A 159 9.87 0.27 -14.00
CA LEU A 159 8.49 -0.13 -13.76
C LEU A 159 7.51 0.67 -14.62
N LEU A 160 7.70 2.00 -14.72
CA LEU A 160 6.83 2.87 -15.50
C LEU A 160 6.90 2.61 -17.01
N THR A 161 8.05 2.16 -17.50
CA THR A 161 8.30 1.83 -18.93
C THR A 161 8.06 0.36 -19.26
N GLY A 162 7.88 -0.49 -18.24
CA GLY A 162 7.70 -1.93 -18.42
C GLY A 162 9.00 -2.68 -18.80
N THR A 163 10.17 -2.07 -18.59
CA THR A 163 11.49 -2.71 -18.82
C THR A 163 11.90 -3.62 -17.66
N LEU A 164 11.33 -3.43 -16.48
CA LEU A 164 11.46 -4.34 -15.36
C LEU A 164 10.27 -5.31 -15.28
N PRO A 165 10.51 -6.58 -14.88
CA PRO A 165 9.44 -7.55 -14.65
C PRO A 165 8.38 -7.09 -13.67
N ASP A 166 7.13 -7.47 -13.93
CA ASP A 166 6.02 -7.27 -12.98
C ASP A 166 6.11 -8.28 -11.83
N LEU A 167 6.29 -7.79 -10.61
CA LEU A 167 6.37 -8.59 -9.38
C LEU A 167 5.10 -8.50 -8.52
N THR A 168 4.05 -7.83 -8.99
CA THR A 168 2.84 -7.52 -8.18
C THR A 168 2.15 -8.77 -7.65
N ALA A 169 2.06 -9.83 -8.46
CA ALA A 169 1.48 -11.10 -8.03
C ALA A 169 2.30 -11.78 -6.92
N ALA A 170 3.64 -11.70 -6.99
CA ALA A 170 4.51 -12.24 -5.95
C ALA A 170 4.48 -11.38 -4.68
N GLY A 171 4.47 -10.06 -4.82
CA GLY A 171 4.30 -9.12 -3.71
C GLY A 171 2.98 -9.34 -2.97
N ARG A 172 1.88 -9.53 -3.72
CA ARG A 172 0.57 -9.81 -3.12
C ARG A 172 0.56 -11.08 -2.27
N ARG A 173 1.19 -12.17 -2.72
CA ARG A 173 1.33 -13.39 -1.90
C ARG A 173 2.01 -13.12 -0.56
N VAL A 174 3.04 -12.27 -0.55
CA VAL A 174 3.70 -11.85 0.70
C VAL A 174 2.73 -11.13 1.64
N ALA A 175 1.89 -10.23 1.12
CA ALA A 175 0.89 -9.54 1.92
C ALA A 175 -0.19 -10.52 2.46
N GLU A 176 -0.62 -11.49 1.66
CA GLU A 176 -1.57 -12.53 2.06
C GLU A 176 -1.03 -13.43 3.19
N GLU A 177 0.25 -13.85 3.11
CA GLU A 177 0.95 -14.62 4.15
C GLU A 177 1.12 -13.86 5.47
N ARG A 178 1.00 -12.53 5.44
CA ARG A 178 1.10 -11.60 6.58
C ARG A 178 -0.22 -10.89 6.87
N SER A 179 -1.32 -11.41 6.34
CA SER A 179 -2.65 -10.84 6.57
C SER A 179 -3.08 -10.89 8.03
N LEU A 180 -4.03 -10.04 8.40
CA LEU A 180 -4.61 -10.02 9.75
C LEU A 180 -5.16 -11.38 10.17
N SER A 181 -5.80 -12.10 9.24
CA SER A 181 -6.32 -13.45 9.50
C SER A 181 -5.21 -14.45 9.81
N VAL A 182 -4.13 -14.48 9.00
CA VAL A 182 -2.98 -15.35 9.22
C VAL A 182 -2.27 -15.02 10.53
N MET A 183 -2.03 -13.73 10.80
CA MET A 183 -1.42 -13.31 12.07
C MET A 183 -2.31 -13.63 13.27
N GLY A 184 -3.62 -13.45 13.13
CA GLY A 184 -4.60 -13.81 14.16
C GLY A 184 -4.58 -15.31 14.49
N GLU A 185 -4.51 -16.18 13.49
CA GLU A 185 -4.40 -17.63 13.72
C GLU A 185 -3.07 -18.02 14.38
N ARG A 186 -1.96 -17.43 13.94
CA ARG A 186 -0.65 -17.66 14.57
C ARG A 186 -0.66 -17.23 16.04
N LEU A 187 -1.28 -16.10 16.36
CA LEU A 187 -1.41 -15.63 17.75
C LEU A 187 -2.30 -16.54 18.58
N ARG A 188 -3.44 -16.99 18.04
CA ARG A 188 -4.32 -17.96 18.70
C ARG A 188 -3.59 -19.27 19.00
N GLU A 189 -2.77 -19.75 18.06
CA GLU A 189 -1.98 -20.98 18.28
C GLU A 189 -0.97 -20.81 19.41
N VAL A 190 -0.29 -19.64 19.51
CA VAL A 190 0.59 -19.34 20.65
C VAL A 190 -0.19 -19.38 21.96
N TYR A 191 -1.37 -18.76 22.03
CA TYR A 191 -2.18 -18.74 23.24
C TYR A 191 -2.73 -20.13 23.63
N ARG A 192 -3.03 -20.99 22.65
CA ARG A 192 -3.39 -22.38 22.90
C ARG A 192 -2.24 -23.18 23.54
N ARG A 193 -1.01 -23.00 23.03
CA ARG A 193 0.20 -23.63 23.57
C ARG A 193 0.55 -23.16 24.98
N MET A 194 0.10 -21.98 25.35
CA MET A 194 0.28 -21.39 26.68
C MET A 194 -0.89 -21.71 27.63
N ASP A 195 -1.85 -22.56 27.23
CA ASP A 195 -3.08 -22.88 27.94
C ASP A 195 -3.95 -21.66 28.34
N ILE A 196 -3.80 -20.54 27.59
CA ILE A 196 -4.58 -19.30 27.79
C ILE A 196 -5.93 -19.38 27.09
N LEU A 197 -6.00 -20.06 25.94
CA LEU A 197 -7.23 -20.32 25.20
C LEU A 197 -7.56 -21.80 25.18
N PRO A 198 -8.86 -22.18 25.25
CA PRO A 198 -9.27 -23.58 25.13
C PRO A 198 -8.85 -24.16 23.77
N ALA A 199 -8.65 -25.47 23.72
CA ALA A 199 -8.40 -26.16 22.45
C ALA A 199 -9.51 -25.85 21.44
N ALA A 200 -9.14 -25.73 20.17
CA ALA A 200 -10.11 -25.44 19.11
C ALA A 200 -11.21 -26.50 19.10
N GLN A 201 -12.44 -26.11 19.36
CA GLN A 201 -13.58 -26.99 19.14
C GLN A 201 -13.70 -27.21 17.62
N PRO A 202 -13.91 -28.45 17.13
CA PRO A 202 -14.22 -28.69 15.73
C PRO A 202 -15.44 -27.85 15.37
N ALA A 203 -15.35 -27.17 14.23
CA ALA A 203 -16.42 -26.29 13.75
C ALA A 203 -17.76 -27.02 13.82
N ALA A 204 -18.67 -26.56 14.67
CA ALA A 204 -20.02 -27.05 14.71
C ALA A 204 -20.61 -26.86 13.30
N LYS A 205 -21.07 -27.97 12.68
CA LYS A 205 -21.80 -27.88 11.43
C LYS A 205 -23.02 -26.99 11.69
N THR A 206 -22.96 -25.77 11.23
CA THR A 206 -24.09 -24.83 11.29
C THR A 206 -25.14 -25.40 10.36
N ASN A 207 -26.12 -26.13 10.92
CA ASN A 207 -27.36 -26.41 10.24
C ASN A 207 -28.07 -25.07 10.06
N LEU A 208 -27.90 -24.43 8.92
CA LEU A 208 -28.73 -23.31 8.54
C LEU A 208 -30.19 -23.82 8.47
N PRO A 209 -31.13 -23.16 9.17
CA PRO A 209 -32.53 -23.50 9.03
C PRO A 209 -32.93 -23.31 7.53
N GLN A 210 -33.56 -24.33 6.97
CA GLN A 210 -34.12 -24.24 5.60
C GLN A 210 -35.10 -23.08 5.59
N ALA A 211 -34.83 -22.09 4.70
CA ALA A 211 -35.77 -21.01 4.45
C ALA A 211 -37.13 -21.60 4.02
N GLU A 212 -38.16 -21.32 4.80
CA GLU A 212 -39.55 -21.64 4.44
C GLU A 212 -39.89 -20.99 3.12
N ARG A 213 -40.41 -21.76 2.19
CA ARG A 213 -40.87 -21.27 0.89
C ARG A 213 -42.05 -20.33 1.13
N PRO A 214 -42.14 -19.18 0.43
CA PRO A 214 -43.29 -18.30 0.54
C PRO A 214 -44.55 -19.00 0.02
N VAL A 215 -45.60 -18.94 0.84
CA VAL A 215 -46.94 -19.42 0.48
C VAL A 215 -47.46 -18.59 -0.68
N GLN A 216 -47.73 -19.23 -1.80
CA GLN A 216 -48.43 -18.61 -2.92
C GLN A 216 -49.88 -18.38 -2.55
N HIS A 217 -50.28 -17.13 -2.35
CA HIS A 217 -51.71 -16.76 -2.36
C HIS A 217 -52.21 -16.70 -3.82
N SER A 218 -53.01 -17.68 -4.17
CA SER A 218 -53.81 -17.68 -5.41
C SER A 218 -54.94 -16.66 -5.27
N PHE A 219 -54.87 -15.59 -6.05
CA PHE A 219 -56.08 -14.79 -6.37
C PHE A 219 -56.80 -15.49 -7.53
N THR A 220 -58.03 -15.87 -7.30
CA THR A 220 -59.01 -16.24 -8.36
C THR A 220 -60.08 -15.17 -8.41
N PRO A 221 -60.69 -14.92 -9.59
CA PRO A 221 -61.26 -13.64 -10.02
C PRO A 221 -62.56 -13.23 -9.33
#